data_23b9596b9a27e1e9ab141208ccc938bc
#
_entry.id   23b9596b9a27e1e9ab141208ccc938bc
#
_cell.length_a   1.000
_cell.length_b   1.000
_cell.length_c   1.000
_cell.angle_alpha   90.00
_cell.angle_beta   90.00
_cell.angle_gamma   90.00
#
_symmetry.space_group_name_H-M   'P 1'
#
loop_
_entity.id
_entity.type
_entity.pdbx_description
1 polymer ?
#
loop_
_entity_poly.entity_id
_entity_poly.type
_entity_poly.pdbx_seq_one_letter_code
_entity_poly.pdbx_strand_id
1 'polypeptide(L)'
;DLMKDLVNEFHMGIIFITHDLGVVAQTCDRVNVMYLGRLIEEGPVREVIGNPKHPYTQGLIAALPKLDDLQAPLTPVPGDIPSPLERPPGCVFNTRCSQIVGPECTSRLPREINVDADHKVACHIYREAAE
;
A
#
# COMPACT_ATOMS: atom_id res chain seq x y z
N ASP A 1 -19.53 -5.45 14.70
CA ASP A 1 -18.34 -6.26 14.45
C ASP A 1 -17.69 -6.65 15.78
N LEU A 2 -17.48 -7.93 15.98
CA LEU A 2 -16.93 -8.48 17.22
C LEU A 2 -15.56 -7.89 17.57
N MET A 3 -14.70 -7.70 16.59
CA MET A 3 -13.36 -7.14 16.82
C MET A 3 -13.43 -5.70 17.32
N LYS A 4 -14.29 -4.87 16.73
CA LYS A 4 -14.47 -3.49 17.18
C LYS A 4 -15.06 -3.45 18.59
N ASP A 5 -16.00 -4.33 18.88
CA ASP A 5 -16.61 -4.42 20.20
C ASP A 5 -15.57 -4.80 21.27
N LEU A 6 -14.69 -5.76 20.96
CA LEU A 6 -13.62 -6.16 21.86
C LEU A 6 -12.62 -5.03 22.10
N VAL A 7 -12.24 -4.29 21.06
CA VAL A 7 -11.33 -3.15 21.19
C VAL A 7 -11.94 -2.09 22.13
N ASN A 8 -13.22 -1.76 21.92
CA ASN A 8 -13.89 -0.73 22.70
C ASN A 8 -14.11 -1.18 24.14
N GLU A 9 -14.46 -2.43 24.37
CA GLU A 9 -14.76 -2.95 25.70
C GLU A 9 -13.49 -3.12 26.56
N PHE A 10 -12.42 -3.64 25.96
CA PHE A 10 -11.18 -3.97 26.68
C PHE A 10 -10.05 -2.98 26.46
N HIS A 11 -10.26 -1.94 25.67
CA HIS A 11 -9.24 -0.92 25.34
C HIS A 11 -7.97 -1.55 24.76
N MET A 12 -8.12 -2.56 23.90
CA MET A 12 -6.96 -3.25 23.29
C MET A 12 -6.62 -2.67 21.93
N GLY A 13 -5.35 -2.88 21.54
CA GLY A 13 -4.94 -2.71 20.16
C GLY A 13 -4.99 -4.05 19.44
N ILE A 14 -5.37 -4.04 18.17
CA ILE A 14 -5.38 -5.25 17.33
C ILE A 14 -4.53 -5.00 16.10
N ILE A 15 -3.60 -5.92 15.83
CA ILE A 15 -2.87 -5.97 14.57
C ILE A 15 -3.54 -7.02 13.69
N PHE A 16 -4.05 -6.59 12.54
CA PHE A 16 -4.81 -7.44 11.63
C PHE A 16 -4.01 -7.62 10.33
N ILE A 17 -3.57 -8.83 10.05
CA ILE A 17 -2.79 -9.15 8.86
C ILE A 17 -3.70 -9.82 7.84
N THR A 18 -3.86 -9.18 6.67
CA THR A 18 -4.74 -9.68 5.63
C THR A 18 -4.36 -9.10 4.28
N HIS A 19 -4.77 -9.77 3.21
CA HIS A 19 -4.68 -9.24 1.85
C HIS A 19 -6.02 -8.67 1.36
N ASP A 20 -7.04 -8.65 2.21
CA ASP A 20 -8.37 -8.16 1.85
C ASP A 20 -8.53 -6.70 2.27
N LEU A 21 -8.35 -5.80 1.30
CA LEU A 21 -8.46 -4.36 1.55
C LEU A 21 -9.87 -3.92 1.91
N GLY A 22 -10.89 -4.65 1.46
CA GLY A 22 -12.28 -4.37 1.86
C GLY A 22 -12.48 -4.53 3.35
N VAL A 23 -11.92 -5.59 3.92
CA VAL A 23 -11.95 -5.83 5.37
C VAL A 23 -11.15 -4.75 6.11
N VAL A 24 -9.97 -4.41 5.60
CA VAL A 24 -9.12 -3.37 6.18
C VAL A 24 -9.86 -2.03 6.22
N ALA A 25 -10.52 -1.67 5.12
CA ALA A 25 -11.26 -0.40 5.02
C ALA A 25 -12.39 -0.29 6.05
N GLN A 26 -13.01 -1.42 6.39
CA GLN A 26 -14.14 -1.43 7.32
C GLN A 26 -13.74 -1.60 8.78
N THR A 27 -12.58 -2.18 9.05
CA THR A 27 -12.22 -2.67 10.38
C THR A 27 -11.07 -1.90 11.02
N CYS A 28 -10.14 -1.40 10.22
CA CYS A 28 -8.88 -0.84 10.72
C CYS A 28 -8.89 0.67 10.73
N ASP A 29 -8.14 1.25 11.69
CA ASP A 29 -7.92 2.70 11.78
C ASP A 29 -6.72 3.12 10.93
N ARG A 30 -5.69 2.30 10.91
CA ARG A 30 -4.45 2.54 10.14
C ARG A 30 -4.13 1.30 9.33
N VAL A 31 -3.42 1.51 8.22
CA VAL A 31 -2.98 0.42 7.36
C VAL A 31 -1.52 0.60 6.98
N ASN A 32 -0.79 -0.50 6.96
CA ASN A 32 0.57 -0.58 6.48
C ASN A 32 0.57 -1.54 5.29
N VAL A 33 0.92 -1.03 4.11
CA VAL A 33 0.98 -1.86 2.90
C VAL A 33 2.40 -2.38 2.73
N MET A 34 2.54 -3.69 2.57
CA MET A 34 3.83 -4.33 2.41
C MET A 34 3.94 -5.03 1.06
N TYR A 35 5.15 -5.05 0.52
CA TYR A 35 5.47 -5.76 -0.72
C TYR A 35 6.87 -6.35 -0.58
N LEU A 36 6.99 -7.65 -0.84
CA LEU A 36 8.25 -8.41 -0.70
C LEU A 36 8.94 -8.16 0.66
N GLY A 37 8.15 -8.10 1.73
CA GLY A 37 8.67 -7.90 3.07
C GLY A 37 9.07 -6.47 3.41
N ARG A 38 8.77 -5.51 2.54
CA ARG A 38 9.07 -4.09 2.74
C ARG A 38 7.79 -3.30 2.95
N LEU A 39 7.83 -2.38 3.90
CA LEU A 39 6.74 -1.43 4.10
C LEU A 39 6.85 -0.35 3.02
N ILE A 40 5.81 -0.23 2.19
CA ILE A 40 5.84 0.70 1.05
C ILE A 40 4.91 1.89 1.21
N GLU A 41 3.88 1.77 2.05
CA GLU A 41 2.96 2.88 2.31
C GLU A 41 2.29 2.65 3.65
N GLU A 42 2.10 3.73 4.45
CA GLU A 42 1.37 3.62 5.71
C GLU A 42 0.65 4.93 6.04
N GLY A 43 -0.43 4.81 6.77
CA GLY A 43 -1.19 5.96 7.21
C GLY A 43 -2.58 5.60 7.70
N PRO A 44 -3.40 6.63 8.01
CA PRO A 44 -4.81 6.39 8.30
C PRO A 44 -5.48 5.66 7.15
N VAL A 45 -6.36 4.72 7.47
CA VAL A 45 -7.00 3.90 6.45
C VAL A 45 -7.70 4.73 5.38
N ARG A 46 -8.33 5.85 5.77
CA ARG A 46 -9.00 6.74 4.82
C ARG A 46 -8.04 7.34 3.80
N GLU A 47 -6.84 7.71 4.24
CA GLU A 47 -5.85 8.33 3.36
C GLU A 47 -5.22 7.30 2.42
N VAL A 48 -4.84 6.14 2.94
CA VAL A 48 -4.19 5.11 2.13
C VAL A 48 -5.15 4.49 1.12
N ILE A 49 -6.39 4.24 1.52
CA ILE A 49 -7.40 3.65 0.64
C ILE A 49 -8.00 4.70 -0.30
N GLY A 50 -8.28 5.90 0.21
CA GLY A 50 -8.92 6.97 -0.57
C GLY A 50 -7.97 7.74 -1.46
N ASN A 51 -6.68 7.80 -1.11
CA ASN A 51 -5.68 8.57 -1.85
C ASN A 51 -4.33 7.84 -1.82
N PRO A 52 -4.28 6.62 -2.39
CA PRO A 52 -3.04 5.83 -2.39
C PRO A 52 -1.94 6.52 -3.18
N LYS A 53 -0.72 6.47 -2.65
CA LYS A 53 0.43 7.15 -3.23
C LYS A 53 1.38 6.21 -3.95
N HIS A 54 1.59 5.01 -3.41
CA HIS A 54 2.48 4.04 -4.06
C HIS A 54 1.78 3.36 -5.24
N PRO A 55 2.47 3.17 -6.38
CA PRO A 55 1.85 2.52 -7.54
C PRO A 55 1.26 1.13 -7.24
N TYR A 56 1.90 0.36 -6.35
CA TYR A 56 1.36 -0.95 -5.97
C TYR A 56 0.03 -0.79 -5.21
N THR A 57 -0.03 0.14 -4.26
CA THR A 57 -1.26 0.42 -3.50
C THR A 57 -2.37 0.89 -4.43
N GLN A 58 -2.03 1.77 -5.38
CA GLN A 58 -2.99 2.22 -6.40
C GLN A 58 -3.54 1.04 -7.20
N GLY A 59 -2.69 0.09 -7.56
CA GLY A 59 -3.10 -1.12 -8.27
C GLY A 59 -4.01 -2.01 -7.44
N LEU A 60 -3.71 -2.17 -6.16
CA LEU A 60 -4.55 -2.96 -5.25
C LEU A 60 -5.95 -2.34 -5.10
N ILE A 61 -6.02 -1.01 -4.97
CA ILE A 61 -7.31 -0.31 -4.84
C ILE A 61 -8.10 -0.41 -6.15
N ALA A 62 -7.42 -0.26 -7.30
CA ALA A 62 -8.07 -0.36 -8.60
C ALA A 62 -8.61 -1.78 -8.87
N ALA A 63 -8.04 -2.80 -8.23
CA ALA A 63 -8.48 -4.17 -8.37
C ALA A 63 -9.71 -4.52 -7.49
N LEU A 64 -10.11 -3.62 -6.58
CA LEU A 64 -11.27 -3.85 -5.73
C LEU A 64 -12.57 -3.75 -6.53
N PRO A 65 -13.58 -4.58 -6.22
CA PRO A 65 -14.90 -4.44 -6.83
C PRO A 65 -15.49 -3.08 -6.48
N LYS A 66 -16.07 -2.41 -7.49
CA LYS A 66 -16.76 -1.15 -7.26
C LYS A 66 -18.23 -1.45 -6.94
N LEU A 67 -18.72 -0.81 -5.89
CA LEU A 67 -20.12 -1.02 -5.45
C LEU A 67 -21.12 -0.59 -6.51
N ASP A 68 -20.79 0.45 -7.29
CA ASP A 68 -21.67 1.00 -8.33
C ASP A 68 -21.60 0.19 -9.63
N ASP A 69 -20.61 -0.66 -9.81
CA ASP A 69 -20.44 -1.45 -11.02
C ASP A 69 -19.85 -2.83 -10.68
N LEU A 70 -20.76 -3.70 -10.20
CA LEU A 70 -20.38 -5.06 -9.82
C LEU A 70 -20.00 -5.94 -11.01
N GLN A 71 -20.31 -5.49 -12.23
CA GLN A 71 -19.99 -6.21 -13.45
C GLN A 71 -18.71 -5.72 -14.11
N ALA A 72 -18.12 -4.65 -13.60
CA ALA A 72 -16.84 -4.16 -14.12
C ALA A 72 -15.78 -5.23 -13.92
N PRO A 73 -14.96 -5.53 -14.93
CA PRO A 73 -13.89 -6.49 -14.75
C PRO A 73 -12.88 -5.99 -13.73
N LEU A 74 -12.45 -6.90 -12.85
CA LEU A 74 -11.39 -6.58 -11.89
C LEU A 74 -10.08 -6.41 -12.66
N THR A 75 -9.35 -5.34 -12.35
CA THR A 75 -8.05 -5.08 -12.99
C THR A 75 -6.95 -5.45 -12.01
N PRO A 76 -6.39 -6.66 -12.10
CA PRO A 76 -5.30 -7.04 -11.20
C PRO A 76 -4.05 -6.23 -11.48
N VAL A 77 -3.18 -6.15 -10.50
CA VAL A 77 -1.85 -5.55 -10.67
C VAL A 77 -1.09 -6.41 -11.69
N PRO A 78 -0.64 -5.84 -12.82
CA PRO A 78 0.01 -6.65 -13.86
C PRO A 78 1.39 -7.16 -13.42
N GLY A 79 1.83 -8.23 -14.05
CA GLY A 79 3.13 -8.84 -13.80
C GLY A 79 3.10 -9.83 -12.66
N ASP A 80 4.21 -10.53 -12.49
CA ASP A 80 4.38 -11.55 -11.46
C ASP A 80 5.17 -11.01 -10.27
N ILE A 81 4.87 -11.53 -9.07
CA ILE A 81 5.62 -11.17 -7.88
C ILE A 81 6.97 -11.87 -7.92
N PRO A 82 8.10 -11.12 -7.85
CA PRO A 82 9.42 -11.74 -7.79
C PRO A 82 9.58 -12.60 -6.54
N SER A 83 10.52 -13.56 -6.60
CA SER A 83 10.86 -14.35 -5.43
C SER A 83 11.41 -13.46 -4.32
N PRO A 84 10.97 -13.64 -3.05
CA PRO A 84 11.55 -12.91 -1.93
C PRO A 84 13.06 -13.18 -1.75
N LEU A 85 13.55 -14.30 -2.29
CA LEU A 85 14.97 -14.64 -2.25
C LEU A 85 15.77 -13.93 -3.34
N GLU A 86 15.10 -13.43 -4.35
CA GLU A 86 15.72 -12.74 -5.50
C GLU A 86 15.06 -11.37 -5.67
N ARG A 87 15.14 -10.54 -4.62
CA ARG A 87 14.55 -9.21 -4.66
C ARG A 87 15.24 -8.36 -5.73
N PRO A 88 14.47 -7.62 -6.55
CA PRO A 88 15.07 -6.73 -7.52
C PRO A 88 15.88 -5.63 -6.80
N PRO A 89 16.98 -5.17 -7.40
CA PRO A 89 17.72 -4.04 -6.84
C PRO A 89 16.88 -2.77 -6.92
N GLY A 90 17.06 -1.86 -5.96
CA GLY A 90 16.31 -0.62 -5.89
C GLY A 90 14.95 -0.82 -5.27
N CYS A 91 13.92 -0.21 -5.85
CA CYS A 91 12.55 -0.36 -5.39
C CYS A 91 12.06 -1.78 -5.63
N VAL A 92 11.51 -2.42 -4.60
CA VAL A 92 11.05 -3.84 -4.70
C VAL A 92 9.94 -4.03 -5.74
N PHE A 93 9.23 -2.98 -6.12
CA PHE A 93 8.14 -3.04 -7.07
C PHE A 93 8.56 -2.68 -8.51
N ASN A 94 9.84 -2.40 -8.76
CA ASN A 94 10.30 -1.85 -10.05
C ASN A 94 9.99 -2.75 -11.24
N THR A 95 9.94 -4.08 -11.05
CA THR A 95 9.68 -5.03 -12.15
C THR A 95 8.23 -5.00 -12.64
N ARG A 96 7.32 -4.41 -11.86
CA ARG A 96 5.88 -4.36 -12.16
C ARG A 96 5.34 -2.93 -12.20
N CYS A 97 6.17 -1.94 -11.93
CA CYS A 97 5.74 -0.55 -11.81
C CYS A 97 5.54 0.08 -13.18
N SER A 98 4.36 0.67 -13.41
CA SER A 98 4.06 1.42 -14.64
C SER A 98 4.48 2.88 -14.55
N GLN A 99 5.03 3.32 -13.42
CA GLN A 99 5.33 4.72 -13.15
C GLN A 99 6.81 4.94 -12.80
N ILE A 100 7.71 4.18 -13.43
CA ILE A 100 9.15 4.32 -13.19
C ILE A 100 9.58 5.74 -13.62
N VAL A 101 10.26 6.45 -12.70
CA VAL A 101 10.63 7.84 -12.90
C VAL A 101 12.08 8.02 -13.30
N GLY A 102 12.92 7.00 -13.14
CA GLY A 102 14.32 7.11 -13.52
C GLY A 102 15.14 5.92 -13.06
N PRO A 103 16.48 5.96 -13.29
CA PRO A 103 17.35 4.83 -12.94
C PRO A 103 17.41 4.55 -11.44
N GLU A 104 17.06 5.49 -10.58
CA GLU A 104 17.04 5.26 -9.13
C GLU A 104 16.02 4.19 -8.74
N CYS A 105 14.96 3.99 -9.52
CA CYS A 105 13.99 2.94 -9.25
C CYS A 105 14.58 1.54 -9.33
N THR A 106 15.65 1.37 -10.11
CA THR A 106 16.32 0.07 -10.26
C THR A 106 17.67 -0.01 -9.56
N SER A 107 18.13 1.06 -8.93
CA SER A 107 19.47 1.10 -8.34
C SER A 107 19.48 1.48 -6.86
N ARG A 108 18.46 2.13 -6.36
CA ARG A 108 18.45 2.63 -4.98
C ARG A 108 17.12 2.34 -4.30
N LEU A 109 17.18 1.81 -3.08
CA LEU A 109 15.99 1.57 -2.29
C LEU A 109 15.36 2.92 -1.90
N PRO A 110 14.06 3.13 -2.18
CA PRO A 110 13.42 4.38 -1.80
C PRO A 110 13.30 4.50 -0.29
N ARG A 111 13.49 5.71 0.20
CA ARG A 111 13.30 6.02 1.62
C ARG A 111 11.83 6.31 1.88
N GLU A 112 11.38 5.96 3.08
CA GLU A 112 10.04 6.29 3.52
C GLU A 112 9.97 7.78 3.84
N ILE A 113 9.06 8.49 3.17
CA ILE A 113 8.89 9.93 3.36
C ILE A 113 7.44 10.26 3.69
N ASN A 114 7.23 11.36 4.40
CA ASN A 114 5.90 11.88 4.67
C ASN A 114 5.41 12.67 3.45
N VAL A 115 4.33 12.19 2.84
CA VAL A 115 3.69 12.92 1.73
C VAL A 115 2.55 13.79 2.23
N ASP A 116 2.10 13.54 3.46
CA ASP A 116 1.10 14.32 4.16
C ASP A 116 1.34 14.18 5.66
N ALA A 117 0.54 14.83 6.50
CA ALA A 117 0.74 14.92 7.94
C ALA A 117 0.98 13.57 8.61
N ASP A 118 0.31 12.51 8.17
CA ASP A 118 0.41 11.19 8.77
C ASP A 118 0.41 10.09 7.70
N HIS A 119 0.78 10.42 6.47
CA HIS A 119 0.77 9.50 5.33
C HIS A 119 2.20 9.37 4.81
N LYS A 120 2.76 8.16 4.89
CA LYS A 120 4.13 7.87 4.49
C LYS A 120 4.15 6.93 3.29
N VAL A 121 5.13 7.12 2.41
CA VAL A 121 5.30 6.28 1.23
C VAL A 121 6.79 6.12 0.92
N ALA A 122 7.18 4.91 0.48
CA ALA A 122 8.54 4.60 0.04
C ALA A 122 8.53 4.44 -1.49
N CYS A 123 8.63 5.55 -2.20
CA CYS A 123 8.59 5.57 -3.66
C CYS A 123 9.38 6.76 -4.19
N HIS A 124 10.17 6.55 -5.25
CA HIS A 124 11.00 7.60 -5.84
C HIS A 124 10.20 8.69 -6.56
N ILE A 125 8.91 8.45 -6.85
CA ILE A 125 8.03 9.48 -7.41
C ILE A 125 7.94 10.66 -6.45
N TYR A 126 7.90 10.39 -5.16
CA TYR A 126 7.79 11.39 -4.12
C TYR A 126 9.18 11.69 -3.59
N ARG A 127 9.52 12.95 -3.50
CA ARG A 127 10.81 13.40 -3.00
C ARG A 127 10.59 14.10 -1.68
N GLU A 128 11.60 14.02 -0.83
CA GLU A 128 11.59 14.84 0.39
C GLU A 128 11.45 16.29 -0.03
N ALA A 129 10.73 17.07 0.79
CA ALA A 129 10.61 18.50 0.54
C ALA A 129 12.00 19.07 0.34
N ALA A 130 12.17 19.90 -0.67
CA ALA A 130 13.46 20.49 -1.00
C ALA A 130 14.02 21.22 0.22
N GLU A 131 15.22 20.86 0.57
CA GLU A 131 15.93 21.51 1.66
C GLU A 131 16.33 22.95 1.30
#